data_59c3398979934dd99f8bc957f63a7cd9
#
_entry.id   59c3398979934dd99f8bc957f63a7cd9
#
_cell.length_a   1.000
_cell.length_b   1.000
_cell.length_c   1.000
_cell.angle_alpha   90.00
_cell.angle_beta   90.00
_cell.angle_gamma   90.00
#
_symmetry.space_group_name_H-M   'P 1'
#
loop_
_entity.id
_entity.type
_entity.pdbx_description
1 polymer ?
#
loop_
_entity_poly.entity_id
_entity_poly.type
_entity_poly.pdbx_seq_one_letter_code
_entity_poly.pdbx_strand_id
1 'polypeptide(L)'
;SVLILVFLGETGFCIACILAAIYTMSFFGRVSGKSIEETLMTIAGPFLCMAFWVQPFVHIEPVIVSELNLLVFVGYFFLLDWFIWKRKPATGILLFLSACLSFFILGIQAIVSGDLVDALIIGLLSFVLLVVSFLLKTKKWFILSTLTLLILTIYMTRNFWASIAWWVYLLAVGLILI
;
A
#
# COMPACT_ATOMS: atom_id res chain seq x y z
N SER A 1 -30.56 5.27 -11.83
CA SER A 1 -29.74 4.12 -11.32
C SER A 1 -28.83 4.50 -10.14
N VAL A 2 -28.17 5.66 -10.18
CA VAL A 2 -27.27 6.13 -9.09
C VAL A 2 -28.05 6.43 -7.80
N LEU A 3 -29.29 6.92 -7.91
CA LEU A 3 -30.18 7.19 -6.78
C LEU A 3 -30.52 5.92 -5.97
N ILE A 4 -30.69 4.79 -6.63
CA ILE A 4 -30.99 3.52 -5.97
C ILE A 4 -29.78 3.03 -5.13
N LEU A 5 -28.56 3.29 -5.60
CA LEU A 5 -27.31 2.95 -4.91
C LEU A 5 -27.13 3.71 -3.60
N VAL A 6 -27.55 4.97 -3.55
CA VAL A 6 -27.50 5.79 -2.33
C VAL A 6 -28.53 5.29 -1.28
N PHE A 7 -29.64 4.71 -1.73
CA PHE A 7 -30.68 4.16 -0.84
C PHE A 7 -30.35 2.77 -0.28
N LEU A 8 -29.46 2.00 -0.90
CA LEU A 8 -29.08 0.65 -0.46
C LEU A 8 -27.98 0.63 0.62
N GLY A 9 -27.42 1.80 0.97
CA GLY A 9 -26.35 1.88 1.96
C GLY A 9 -25.05 1.21 1.51
N GLU A 10 -24.21 0.85 2.49
CA GLU A 10 -22.88 0.26 2.24
C GLU A 10 -22.92 -1.05 1.46
N THR A 11 -23.92 -1.90 1.75
CA THR A 11 -24.11 -3.18 1.04
C THR A 11 -24.44 -2.98 -0.43
N GLY A 12 -25.27 -2.03 -0.77
CA GLY A 12 -25.63 -1.71 -2.13
C GLY A 12 -24.47 -1.13 -2.93
N PHE A 13 -23.67 -0.29 -2.30
CA PHE A 13 -22.45 0.24 -2.92
C PHE A 13 -21.44 -0.87 -3.19
N CYS A 14 -21.21 -1.77 -2.24
CA CYS A 14 -20.31 -2.92 -2.41
C CYS A 14 -20.75 -3.82 -3.58
N ILE A 15 -22.04 -4.17 -3.65
CA ILE A 15 -22.61 -4.98 -4.74
C ILE A 15 -22.44 -4.27 -6.10
N ALA A 16 -22.66 -2.95 -6.15
CA ALA A 16 -22.50 -2.19 -7.38
C ALA A 16 -21.05 -2.16 -7.86
N CYS A 17 -20.10 -2.00 -6.95
CA CYS A 17 -18.67 -2.06 -7.28
C CYS A 17 -18.27 -3.45 -7.81
N ILE A 18 -18.76 -4.52 -7.21
CA ILE A 18 -18.52 -5.89 -7.68
C ILE A 18 -19.12 -6.08 -9.08
N LEU A 19 -20.35 -5.65 -9.29
CA LEU A 19 -21.00 -5.75 -10.61
C LEU A 19 -20.28 -4.92 -11.67
N ALA A 20 -19.81 -3.72 -11.33
CA ALA A 20 -19.01 -2.89 -12.22
C ALA A 20 -17.68 -3.57 -12.58
N ALA A 21 -17.01 -4.19 -11.62
CA ALA A 21 -15.79 -4.94 -11.87
C ALA A 21 -16.05 -6.16 -12.77
N ILE A 22 -17.08 -6.95 -12.48
CA ILE A 22 -17.48 -8.12 -13.31
C ILE A 22 -17.84 -7.65 -14.71
N TYR A 23 -18.59 -6.56 -14.84
CA TYR A 23 -18.96 -6.00 -16.13
C TYR A 23 -17.74 -5.58 -16.95
N THR A 24 -16.81 -4.84 -16.37
CA THR A 24 -15.56 -4.45 -17.04
C THR A 24 -14.70 -5.67 -17.41
N MET A 25 -14.62 -6.67 -16.54
CA MET A 25 -13.90 -7.91 -16.82
C MET A 25 -14.55 -8.77 -17.89
N SER A 26 -15.88 -8.71 -18.07
CA SER A 26 -16.60 -9.49 -19.07
C SER A 26 -16.25 -9.10 -20.51
N PHE A 27 -15.69 -7.93 -20.72
CA PHE A 27 -15.18 -7.50 -22.03
C PHE A 27 -13.80 -8.04 -22.35
N PHE A 28 -13.12 -8.67 -21.39
CA PHE A 28 -11.82 -9.31 -21.62
C PHE A 28 -11.96 -10.44 -22.66
N GLY A 29 -11.12 -10.42 -23.68
CA GLY A 29 -11.17 -11.38 -24.77
C GLY A 29 -12.24 -11.10 -25.84
N ARG A 30 -13.15 -10.13 -25.62
CA ARG A 30 -14.22 -9.79 -26.59
C ARG A 30 -13.89 -8.54 -27.44
N VAL A 31 -12.99 -7.71 -26.95
CA VAL A 31 -12.64 -6.45 -27.63
C VAL A 31 -11.39 -6.68 -28.48
N SER A 32 -11.46 -6.30 -29.76
CA SER A 32 -10.36 -6.42 -30.73
C SER A 32 -9.27 -5.38 -30.50
N GLY A 33 -8.63 -5.41 -29.32
CA GLY A 33 -7.54 -4.50 -29.04
C GLY A 33 -6.89 -4.80 -27.69
N LYS A 34 -5.67 -5.33 -27.73
CA LYS A 34 -4.89 -5.67 -26.52
C LYS A 34 -4.71 -4.49 -25.56
N SER A 35 -4.60 -3.28 -26.08
CA SER A 35 -4.50 -2.05 -25.27
C SER A 35 -5.79 -1.74 -24.53
N ILE A 36 -6.96 -2.01 -25.15
CA ILE A 36 -8.26 -1.76 -24.53
C ILE A 36 -8.53 -2.79 -23.44
N GLU A 37 -8.17 -4.06 -23.66
CA GLU A 37 -8.26 -5.11 -22.64
C GLU A 37 -7.42 -4.78 -21.40
N GLU A 38 -6.18 -4.34 -21.59
CA GLU A 38 -5.29 -3.92 -20.52
C GLU A 38 -5.89 -2.73 -19.74
N THR A 39 -6.52 -1.77 -20.44
CA THR A 39 -7.16 -0.61 -19.82
C THR A 39 -8.39 -1.01 -19.02
N LEU A 40 -9.24 -1.89 -19.56
CA LEU A 40 -10.45 -2.38 -18.88
C LEU A 40 -10.11 -3.12 -17.59
N MET A 41 -9.08 -3.98 -17.62
CA MET A 41 -8.61 -4.68 -16.43
C MET A 41 -8.03 -3.71 -15.41
N THR A 42 -7.30 -2.68 -15.85
CA THR A 42 -6.77 -1.66 -14.96
C THR A 42 -7.90 -0.88 -14.26
N ILE A 43 -9.00 -0.59 -14.95
CA ILE A 43 -10.17 0.11 -14.39
C ILE A 43 -10.97 -0.79 -13.43
N ALA A 44 -11.02 -2.10 -13.67
CA ALA A 44 -11.73 -3.04 -12.79
C ALA A 44 -11.14 -3.09 -11.37
N GLY A 45 -9.84 -2.89 -11.24
CA GLY A 45 -9.14 -2.96 -9.96
C GLY A 45 -9.61 -1.99 -8.88
N PRO A 46 -9.67 -0.69 -9.16
CA PRO A 46 -10.22 0.28 -8.23
C PRO A 46 -11.63 -0.08 -7.74
N PHE A 47 -12.49 -0.62 -8.61
CA PHE A 47 -13.83 -1.07 -8.20
C PHE A 47 -13.76 -2.25 -7.23
N LEU A 48 -12.87 -3.22 -7.46
CA LEU A 48 -12.67 -4.34 -6.54
C LEU A 48 -12.10 -3.87 -5.20
N CYS A 49 -11.13 -2.95 -5.23
CA CYS A 49 -10.58 -2.37 -4.01
C CYS A 49 -11.64 -1.58 -3.24
N MET A 50 -12.47 -0.76 -3.91
CA MET A 50 -13.57 -0.04 -3.29
C MET A 50 -14.62 -1.00 -2.71
N ALA A 51 -14.95 -2.08 -3.41
CA ALA A 51 -15.86 -3.12 -2.90
C ALA A 51 -15.31 -3.77 -1.63
N PHE A 52 -14.00 -4.02 -1.60
CA PHE A 52 -13.34 -4.58 -0.43
C PHE A 52 -13.31 -3.59 0.75
N TRP A 53 -13.08 -2.29 0.50
CA TRP A 53 -13.01 -1.27 1.54
C TRP A 53 -14.37 -1.00 2.21
N VAL A 54 -15.45 -1.14 1.47
CA VAL A 54 -16.82 -0.84 1.95
C VAL A 54 -17.57 -2.11 2.35
N GLN A 55 -16.95 -3.29 2.19
CA GLN A 55 -17.62 -4.56 2.43
C GLN A 55 -18.13 -4.69 3.90
N PRO A 56 -19.43 -4.97 4.10
CA PRO A 56 -20.01 -5.10 5.44
C PRO A 56 -20.01 -6.56 5.95
N PHE A 57 -19.52 -7.52 5.16
CA PHE A 57 -19.72 -8.96 5.41
C PHE A 57 -18.68 -9.57 6.34
N VAL A 58 -17.48 -8.99 6.40
CA VAL A 58 -16.40 -9.48 7.26
C VAL A 58 -16.09 -8.45 8.32
N HIS A 59 -16.27 -8.82 9.58
CA HIS A 59 -15.87 -7.96 10.70
C HIS A 59 -14.34 -8.07 10.84
N ILE A 60 -13.66 -7.06 10.33
CA ILE A 60 -12.20 -6.92 10.47
C ILE A 60 -11.98 -5.94 11.62
N GLU A 61 -11.07 -6.26 12.51
CA GLU A 61 -10.72 -5.33 13.59
C GLU A 61 -10.24 -3.98 13.02
N PRO A 62 -10.74 -2.85 13.55
CA PRO A 62 -10.45 -1.53 12.98
C PRO A 62 -8.95 -1.19 12.95
N VAL A 63 -8.16 -1.84 13.79
CA VAL A 63 -6.70 -1.68 13.86
C VAL A 63 -5.99 -2.17 12.60
N ILE A 64 -6.53 -3.20 11.92
CA ILE A 64 -5.87 -3.86 10.78
C ILE A 64 -6.53 -3.51 9.44
N VAL A 65 -7.68 -2.83 9.46
CA VAL A 65 -8.47 -2.54 8.24
C VAL A 65 -7.68 -1.72 7.22
N SER A 66 -6.96 -0.71 7.68
CA SER A 66 -6.21 0.19 6.80
C SER A 66 -5.08 -0.52 6.08
N GLU A 67 -4.31 -1.33 6.82
CA GLU A 67 -3.19 -2.09 6.30
C GLU A 67 -3.67 -3.12 5.28
N LEU A 68 -4.75 -3.82 5.61
CA LEU A 68 -5.32 -4.82 4.73
C LEU A 68 -5.85 -4.20 3.43
N ASN A 69 -6.53 -3.07 3.52
CA ASN A 69 -7.05 -2.34 2.36
C ASN A 69 -5.94 -1.89 1.41
N LEU A 70 -4.85 -1.35 1.96
CA LEU A 70 -3.71 -0.91 1.14
C LEU A 70 -2.93 -2.10 0.57
N LEU A 71 -2.83 -3.20 1.32
CA LEU A 71 -2.19 -4.42 0.84
C LEU A 71 -2.96 -5.04 -0.34
N VAL A 72 -4.30 -5.04 -0.28
CA VAL A 72 -5.16 -5.49 -1.40
C VAL A 72 -4.94 -4.61 -2.62
N PHE A 73 -4.85 -3.29 -2.43
CA PHE A 73 -4.60 -2.34 -3.52
C PHE A 73 -3.25 -2.59 -4.21
N VAL A 74 -2.16 -2.67 -3.44
CA VAL A 74 -0.82 -2.95 -3.99
C VAL A 74 -0.76 -4.36 -4.60
N GLY A 75 -1.37 -5.35 -3.95
CA GLY A 75 -1.44 -6.73 -4.43
C GLY A 75 -2.14 -6.83 -5.78
N TYR A 76 -3.23 -6.07 -5.96
CA TYR A 76 -3.92 -6.01 -7.25
C TYR A 76 -3.03 -5.46 -8.36
N PHE A 77 -2.33 -4.34 -8.14
CA PHE A 77 -1.39 -3.80 -9.13
C PHE A 77 -0.23 -4.74 -9.42
N PHE A 78 0.23 -5.47 -8.42
CA PHE A 78 1.25 -6.50 -8.60
C PHE A 78 0.75 -7.64 -9.50
N LEU A 79 -0.47 -8.13 -9.29
CA LEU A 79 -1.08 -9.15 -10.13
C LEU A 79 -1.29 -8.65 -11.57
N LEU A 80 -1.74 -7.41 -11.74
CA LEU A 80 -1.86 -6.79 -13.06
C LEU A 80 -0.52 -6.74 -13.80
N ASP A 81 0.54 -6.32 -13.12
CA ASP A 81 1.87 -6.23 -13.72
C ASP A 81 2.40 -7.61 -14.13
N TRP A 82 2.10 -8.62 -13.30
CA TRP A 82 2.54 -9.98 -13.56
C TRP A 82 1.77 -10.65 -14.71
N PHE A 83 0.45 -10.59 -14.69
CA PHE A 83 -0.41 -11.36 -15.61
C PHE A 83 -0.77 -10.61 -16.90
N ILE A 84 -1.09 -9.32 -16.79
CA ILE A 84 -1.71 -8.56 -17.90
C ILE A 84 -0.69 -7.66 -18.57
N TRP A 85 0.02 -6.86 -17.82
CA TRP A 85 0.95 -5.89 -18.36
C TRP A 85 2.31 -6.49 -18.75
N LYS A 86 2.57 -7.73 -18.37
CA LYS A 86 3.79 -8.49 -18.70
C LYS A 86 5.08 -7.69 -18.44
N ARG A 87 5.14 -7.01 -17.30
CA ARG A 87 6.29 -6.23 -16.84
C ARG A 87 6.72 -5.11 -17.80
N LYS A 88 5.78 -4.41 -18.40
CA LYS A 88 6.10 -3.20 -19.18
C LYS A 88 6.76 -2.15 -18.29
N PRO A 89 7.74 -1.34 -18.78
CA PRO A 89 8.44 -0.37 -17.92
C PRO A 89 7.50 0.71 -17.36
N ALA A 90 6.48 1.13 -18.09
CA ALA A 90 5.49 2.11 -17.64
C ALA A 90 4.64 1.58 -16.46
N THR A 91 4.28 0.31 -16.47
CA THR A 91 3.46 -0.32 -15.44
C THR A 91 4.24 -0.58 -14.17
N GLY A 92 5.52 -0.90 -14.28
CA GLY A 92 6.44 -0.99 -13.15
C GLY A 92 6.60 0.35 -12.39
N ILE A 93 6.48 1.50 -13.09
CA ILE A 93 6.45 2.81 -12.45
C ILE A 93 5.16 2.99 -11.68
N LEU A 94 4.02 2.60 -12.25
CA LEU A 94 2.70 2.73 -11.64
C LEU A 94 2.57 1.86 -10.38
N LEU A 95 3.07 0.62 -10.45
CA LEU A 95 3.18 -0.27 -9.29
C LEU A 95 4.06 0.34 -8.19
N PHE A 96 5.21 0.90 -8.55
CA PHE A 96 6.10 1.54 -7.59
C PHE A 96 5.46 2.77 -6.95
N LEU A 97 4.76 3.61 -7.72
CA LEU A 97 4.04 4.77 -7.20
C LEU A 97 2.90 4.37 -6.26
N SER A 98 2.13 3.33 -6.60
CA SER A 98 1.07 2.83 -5.73
C SER A 98 1.62 2.31 -4.40
N ALA A 99 2.75 1.61 -4.43
CA ALA A 99 3.43 1.16 -3.22
C ALA A 99 3.98 2.33 -2.39
N CYS A 100 4.64 3.31 -3.02
CA CYS A 100 5.10 4.51 -2.34
C CYS A 100 3.95 5.24 -1.64
N LEU A 101 2.82 5.41 -2.32
CA LEU A 101 1.63 6.04 -1.75
C LEU A 101 1.10 5.25 -0.55
N SER A 102 1.02 3.93 -0.67
CA SER A 102 0.55 3.05 0.41
C SER A 102 1.47 3.10 1.63
N PHE A 103 2.77 3.00 1.46
CA PHE A 103 3.73 3.12 2.55
C PHE A 103 3.70 4.50 3.20
N PHE A 104 3.46 5.56 2.42
CA PHE A 104 3.33 6.92 2.93
C PHE A 104 2.07 7.07 3.78
N ILE A 105 0.92 6.58 3.31
CA ILE A 105 -0.34 6.63 4.05
C ILE A 105 -0.24 5.82 5.36
N LEU A 106 0.25 4.58 5.29
CA LEU A 106 0.44 3.73 6.47
C LEU A 106 1.46 4.35 7.45
N GLY A 107 2.54 4.93 6.92
CA GLY A 107 3.52 5.62 7.75
C GLY A 107 2.94 6.80 8.50
N ILE A 108 2.12 7.64 7.85
CA ILE A 108 1.41 8.75 8.51
C ILE A 108 0.43 8.19 9.55
N GLN A 109 -0.32 7.14 9.22
CA GLN A 109 -1.26 6.53 10.14
C GLN A 109 -0.54 6.04 11.41
N ALA A 110 0.55 5.29 11.30
CA ALA A 110 1.33 4.82 12.44
C ALA A 110 1.92 5.96 13.29
N ILE A 111 2.24 7.09 12.63
CA ILE A 111 2.71 8.30 13.31
C ILE A 111 1.58 8.98 14.08
N VAL A 112 0.39 9.05 13.50
CA VAL A 112 -0.78 9.74 14.08
C VAL A 112 -1.45 8.90 15.16
N SER A 113 -1.63 7.59 14.92
CA SER A 113 -2.20 6.68 15.91
C SER A 113 -1.29 6.53 17.13
N GLY A 114 0.02 6.58 16.93
CA GLY A 114 1.00 6.29 17.97
C GLY A 114 0.96 4.85 18.46
N ASP A 115 0.20 3.98 17.77
CA ASP A 115 0.02 2.59 18.14
C ASP A 115 1.26 1.77 17.77
N LEU A 116 1.71 0.96 18.72
CA LEU A 116 2.87 0.13 18.57
C LEU A 116 2.61 -1.01 17.57
N VAL A 117 1.35 -1.43 17.45
CA VAL A 117 0.94 -2.51 16.52
C VAL A 117 1.04 -2.05 15.08
N ASP A 118 0.51 -0.87 14.75
CA ASP A 118 0.60 -0.28 13.40
C ASP A 118 2.07 -0.13 12.97
N ALA A 119 2.90 0.39 13.88
CA ALA A 119 4.32 0.56 13.63
C ALA A 119 5.05 -0.78 13.41
N LEU A 120 4.70 -1.82 14.15
CA LEU A 120 5.28 -3.15 13.99
C LEU A 120 4.86 -3.78 12.65
N ILE A 121 3.60 -3.65 12.24
CA ILE A 121 3.10 -4.16 10.96
C ILE A 121 3.85 -3.52 9.80
N ILE A 122 3.94 -2.18 9.80
CA ILE A 122 4.65 -1.45 8.73
C ILE A 122 6.14 -1.76 8.76
N GLY A 123 6.74 -1.85 9.94
CA GLY A 123 8.12 -2.23 10.13
C GLY A 123 8.41 -3.62 9.55
N LEU A 124 7.55 -4.59 9.83
CA LEU A 124 7.67 -5.95 9.31
C LEU A 124 7.52 -5.98 7.78
N LEU A 125 6.50 -5.30 7.24
CA LEU A 125 6.30 -5.20 5.80
C LEU A 125 7.49 -4.55 5.09
N SER A 126 8.00 -3.46 5.65
CA SER A 126 9.18 -2.77 5.13
C SER A 126 10.43 -3.64 5.20
N PHE A 127 10.59 -4.40 6.27
CA PHE A 127 11.72 -5.33 6.43
C PHE A 127 11.66 -6.47 5.42
N VAL A 128 10.50 -7.09 5.23
CA VAL A 128 10.28 -8.13 4.20
C VAL A 128 10.58 -7.56 2.82
N LEU A 129 10.06 -6.38 2.50
CA LEU A 129 10.33 -5.71 1.23
C LEU A 129 11.81 -5.40 1.03
N LEU A 130 12.53 -5.03 2.10
CA LEU A 130 13.96 -4.78 2.07
C LEU A 130 14.73 -6.06 1.70
N VAL A 131 14.43 -7.18 2.38
CA VAL A 131 15.07 -8.47 2.11
C VAL A 131 14.79 -8.92 0.68
N VAL A 132 13.53 -8.86 0.24
CA VAL A 132 13.14 -9.24 -1.13
C VAL A 132 13.82 -8.35 -2.17
N SER A 133 13.87 -7.04 -1.95
CA SER A 133 14.51 -6.09 -2.87
C SER A 133 16.03 -6.30 -2.96
N PHE A 134 16.66 -6.68 -1.86
CA PHE A 134 18.07 -7.03 -1.82
C PHE A 134 18.35 -8.31 -2.64
N LEU A 135 17.55 -9.36 -2.44
CA LEU A 135 17.65 -10.62 -3.18
C LEU A 135 17.41 -10.41 -4.69
N LEU A 136 16.42 -9.60 -5.05
CA LEU A 136 16.08 -9.30 -6.44
C LEU A 136 16.95 -8.19 -7.07
N LYS A 137 17.88 -7.60 -6.30
CA LYS A 137 18.77 -6.50 -6.73
C LYS A 137 18.02 -5.28 -7.29
N THR A 138 16.85 -4.96 -6.77
CA THR A 138 16.00 -3.86 -7.24
C THR A 138 16.22 -2.59 -6.41
N LYS A 139 17.03 -1.68 -6.93
CA LYS A 139 17.44 -0.43 -6.22
C LYS A 139 16.26 0.42 -5.73
N LYS A 140 15.20 0.57 -6.55
CA LYS A 140 14.04 1.41 -6.21
C LYS A 140 13.30 0.91 -4.97
N TRP A 141 13.03 -0.39 -4.91
CA TRP A 141 12.35 -1.03 -3.79
C TRP A 141 13.20 -1.06 -2.53
N PHE A 142 14.50 -1.24 -2.69
CA PHE A 142 15.46 -1.18 -1.58
C PHE A 142 15.48 0.21 -0.93
N ILE A 143 15.53 1.29 -1.72
CA ILE A 143 15.50 2.66 -1.21
C ILE A 143 14.17 2.95 -0.48
N LEU A 144 13.04 2.55 -1.06
CA LEU A 144 11.73 2.75 -0.45
C LEU A 144 11.65 2.08 0.93
N SER A 145 11.97 0.80 1.01
CA SER A 145 11.91 0.04 2.27
C SER A 145 12.88 0.55 3.33
N THR A 146 14.11 0.89 2.93
CA THR A 146 15.12 1.45 3.83
C THR A 146 14.67 2.81 4.40
N LEU A 147 14.15 3.69 3.53
CA LEU A 147 13.67 5.01 3.94
C LEU A 147 12.49 4.90 4.92
N THR A 148 11.53 4.01 4.63
CA THR A 148 10.37 3.77 5.50
C THR A 148 10.81 3.27 6.87
N LEU A 149 11.70 2.26 6.92
CA LEU A 149 12.24 1.74 8.18
C LEU A 149 12.99 2.80 8.98
N LEU A 150 13.80 3.62 8.31
CA LEU A 150 14.58 4.66 8.96
C LEU A 150 13.67 5.73 9.59
N ILE A 151 12.68 6.23 8.83
CA ILE A 151 11.72 7.21 9.33
C ILE A 151 10.94 6.64 10.52
N LEU A 152 10.43 5.41 10.39
CA LEU A 152 9.67 4.76 11.45
C LEU A 152 10.52 4.55 12.71
N THR A 153 11.76 4.11 12.56
CA THR A 153 12.69 3.90 13.69
C THR A 153 12.99 5.23 14.41
N ILE A 154 13.30 6.29 13.67
CA ILE A 154 13.55 7.62 14.25
C ILE A 154 12.32 8.10 15.02
N TYR A 155 11.14 7.94 14.41
CA TYR A 155 9.90 8.38 15.04
C TYR A 155 9.59 7.60 16.31
N MET A 156 9.69 6.28 16.30
CA MET A 156 9.39 5.43 17.45
C MET A 156 10.41 5.61 18.59
N THR A 157 11.65 5.91 18.25
CA THR A 157 12.70 6.13 19.25
C THR A 157 12.82 7.59 19.67
N ARG A 158 11.97 8.50 19.18
CA ARG A 158 12.04 9.94 19.45
C ARG A 158 12.06 10.27 20.95
N ASN A 159 11.23 9.61 21.75
CA ASN A 159 11.18 9.84 23.20
C ASN A 159 12.46 9.40 23.90
N PHE A 160 13.08 8.32 23.44
CA PHE A 160 14.37 7.88 23.91
C PHE A 160 15.45 8.92 23.60
N TRP A 161 15.51 9.39 22.34
CA TRP A 161 16.47 10.43 21.94
C TRP A 161 16.26 11.74 22.69
N ALA A 162 15.01 12.15 22.91
CA ALA A 162 14.68 13.35 23.66
C ALA A 162 15.05 13.26 25.17
N SER A 163 15.12 12.06 25.72
CA SER A 163 15.50 11.82 27.12
C SER A 163 17.02 11.81 27.35
N ILE A 164 17.81 11.66 26.27
CA ILE A 164 19.27 11.64 26.37
C ILE A 164 19.77 13.07 26.62
N ALA A 165 20.59 13.22 27.67
CA ALA A 165 21.20 14.50 27.98
C ALA A 165 22.07 15.03 26.82
N TRP A 166 21.93 16.28 26.47
CA TRP A 166 22.59 16.92 25.31
C TRP A 166 24.11 16.72 25.25
N TRP A 167 24.76 16.59 26.38
CA TRP A 167 26.21 16.36 26.46
C TRP A 167 26.65 14.98 25.93
N VAL A 168 25.74 13.97 25.94
CA VAL A 168 26.01 12.64 25.35
C VAL A 168 26.17 12.75 23.84
N TYR A 169 25.36 13.62 23.20
CA TYR A 169 25.48 13.87 21.74
C TYR A 169 26.85 14.52 21.44
N LEU A 170 27.28 15.49 22.24
CA LEU A 170 28.57 16.11 22.05
C LEU A 170 29.72 15.12 22.24
N LEU A 171 29.61 14.22 23.22
CA LEU A 171 30.60 13.19 23.47
C LEU A 171 30.68 12.20 22.30
N ALA A 172 29.52 11.76 21.77
CA ALA A 172 29.46 10.87 20.61
C ALA A 172 30.08 11.54 19.35
N VAL A 173 29.74 12.80 19.09
CA VAL A 173 30.33 13.57 17.97
C VAL A 173 31.84 13.73 18.17
N GLY A 174 32.28 14.04 19.38
CA GLY A 174 33.70 14.17 19.69
C GLY A 174 34.49 12.88 19.46
N LEU A 175 33.90 11.71 19.83
CA LEU A 175 34.49 10.39 19.59
C LEU A 175 34.58 10.01 18.10
N ILE A 176 33.63 10.48 17.28
CA ILE A 176 33.64 10.22 15.82
C ILE A 176 34.70 11.08 15.10
N LEU A 177 35.02 12.25 15.68
CA LEU A 177 35.97 13.20 15.09
C LEU A 177 37.44 12.92 15.45
N ILE A 178 37.71 12.03 16.41
CA ILE A 178 39.05 11.56 16.80
C ILE A 178 39.39 10.30 15.97
#